data_79f4aa9a96264712400158214265adb7
#
_entry.id   79f4aa9a96264712400158214265adb7
#
_cell.length_a   1.000
_cell.length_b   1.000
_cell.length_c   1.000
_cell.angle_alpha   90.00
_cell.angle_beta   90.00
_cell.angle_gamma   90.00
#
_symmetry.space_group_name_H-M   'P 1'
#
loop_
_entity.id
_entity.type
_entity.pdbx_description
1 polymer ?
#
loop_
_entity_poly.entity_id
_entity_poly.type
_entity_poly.pdbx_seq_one_letter_code
_entity_poly.pdbx_strand_id
1 'polypeptide(L)'
;KISDLNDAILNLKIGEKDADTLREDVELIDGVYGELKLEDYLSGKTAPVFFGSAVNNFGVKEMLDTFIRIAPTPRPRHTTTRDIKPEEDKFTGFIFKIHANLDPKHRDRIAFLRVCSGRFARNTYYHHVRMDKDVRFSNPYSFLARQKDVIEEAYPGDVVGLFDTGNFKIGDTLTEGEDFYFTGIPSFSPEIFKEVINKDPMKTKQLEKGLLQLTDEGVAQLYTQFGGNKKIIGCVGELQFEVIQYRL
;
A
#
# COMPACT_ATOMS: atom_id res chain seq x y z
N LYS A 1 -33.86 -3.01 -6.18
CA LYS A 1 -33.45 -2.51 -4.85
C LYS A 1 -34.69 -2.35 -3.98
N ILE A 2 -34.67 -2.93 -2.79
CA ILE A 2 -35.71 -2.75 -1.76
C ILE A 2 -35.07 -1.84 -0.70
N SER A 3 -35.71 -0.73 -0.41
CA SER A 3 -35.24 0.27 0.57
C SER A 3 -36.06 0.29 1.85
N ASP A 4 -37.24 -0.35 1.84
CA ASP A 4 -38.10 -0.51 3.00
C ASP A 4 -38.20 -2.00 3.33
N LEU A 5 -37.79 -2.40 4.53
CA LEU A 5 -37.87 -3.78 5.01
C LEU A 5 -39.31 -4.25 5.22
N ASN A 6 -40.26 -3.33 5.36
CA ASN A 6 -41.68 -3.65 5.50
C ASN A 6 -42.40 -3.83 4.14
N ASP A 7 -41.70 -3.61 3.03
CA ASP A 7 -42.26 -3.84 1.70
C ASP A 7 -42.60 -5.32 1.49
N ALA A 8 -43.86 -5.59 1.11
CA ALA A 8 -44.33 -6.96 0.84
C ALA A 8 -43.52 -7.71 -0.25
N ILE A 9 -42.84 -6.97 -1.12
CA ILE A 9 -41.92 -7.51 -2.13
C ILE A 9 -40.79 -8.33 -1.47
N LEU A 10 -40.37 -7.99 -0.27
CA LEU A 10 -39.34 -8.74 0.46
C LEU A 10 -39.78 -10.16 0.69
N ASN A 11 -41.00 -10.37 1.25
CA ASN A 11 -41.55 -11.68 1.50
C ASN A 11 -41.72 -12.51 0.21
N LEU A 12 -42.09 -11.84 -0.89
CA LEU A 12 -42.21 -12.49 -2.21
C LEU A 12 -40.87 -12.96 -2.78
N LYS A 13 -39.77 -12.27 -2.45
CA LYS A 13 -38.45 -12.57 -3.02
C LYS A 13 -37.67 -13.61 -2.27
N ILE A 14 -37.74 -13.61 -0.93
CA ILE A 14 -36.92 -14.46 -0.08
C ILE A 14 -37.74 -15.42 0.82
N GLY A 15 -39.05 -15.31 0.79
CA GLY A 15 -39.96 -16.05 1.67
C GLY A 15 -40.23 -15.32 3.00
N GLU A 16 -41.36 -15.65 3.63
CA GLU A 16 -41.83 -14.95 4.84
C GLU A 16 -40.84 -15.15 6.02
N LYS A 17 -40.42 -16.39 6.25
CA LYS A 17 -39.52 -16.73 7.34
C LYS A 17 -38.16 -15.97 7.26
N ASP A 18 -37.54 -15.96 6.08
CA ASP A 18 -36.24 -15.30 5.91
C ASP A 18 -36.38 -13.78 5.95
N ALA A 19 -37.52 -13.25 5.49
CA ALA A 19 -37.83 -11.82 5.60
C ALA A 19 -38.01 -11.38 7.04
N ASP A 20 -38.68 -12.17 7.87
CA ASP A 20 -38.86 -11.89 9.30
C ASP A 20 -37.52 -11.96 10.05
N THR A 21 -36.73 -13.01 9.81
CA THR A 21 -35.39 -13.10 10.38
C THR A 21 -34.52 -11.87 10.01
N LEU A 22 -34.56 -11.42 8.75
CA LEU A 22 -33.81 -10.24 8.31
C LEU A 22 -34.30 -8.97 9.03
N ARG A 23 -35.61 -8.82 9.26
CA ARG A 23 -36.15 -7.67 10.01
C ARG A 23 -35.67 -7.67 11.46
N GLU A 24 -35.73 -8.83 12.14
CA GLU A 24 -35.26 -8.99 13.51
C GLU A 24 -33.76 -8.69 13.63
N ASP A 25 -32.94 -9.21 12.70
CA ASP A 25 -31.50 -8.97 12.69
C ASP A 25 -31.15 -7.48 12.49
N VAL A 26 -31.86 -6.80 11.58
CA VAL A 26 -31.65 -5.37 11.34
C VAL A 26 -32.10 -4.53 12.53
N GLU A 27 -33.25 -4.85 13.15
CA GLU A 27 -33.71 -4.16 14.36
C GLU A 27 -32.70 -4.32 15.51
N LEU A 28 -32.12 -5.51 15.67
CA LEU A 28 -31.09 -5.77 16.66
C LEU A 28 -29.83 -4.93 16.40
N ILE A 29 -29.36 -4.88 15.16
CA ILE A 29 -28.20 -4.08 14.76
C ILE A 29 -28.43 -2.60 15.00
N ASP A 30 -29.59 -2.08 14.58
CA ASP A 30 -29.96 -0.69 14.80
C ASP A 30 -30.06 -0.33 16.28
N GLY A 31 -30.55 -1.24 17.11
CA GLY A 31 -30.61 -1.08 18.56
C GLY A 31 -29.25 -1.04 19.23
N VAL A 32 -28.27 -1.79 18.72
CA VAL A 32 -26.91 -1.90 19.31
C VAL A 32 -25.98 -0.79 18.80
N TYR A 33 -25.98 -0.53 17.51
CA TYR A 33 -25.01 0.38 16.87
C TYR A 33 -25.60 1.73 16.48
N GLY A 34 -26.92 1.79 16.19
CA GLY A 34 -27.56 2.99 15.65
C GLY A 34 -27.04 3.40 14.27
N GLU A 35 -27.21 4.66 13.92
CA GLU A 35 -26.72 5.19 12.68
C GLU A 35 -25.20 5.33 12.65
N LEU A 36 -24.58 5.08 11.47
CA LEU A 36 -23.15 5.26 11.25
C LEU A 36 -22.75 6.73 11.46
N LYS A 37 -21.99 7.00 12.51
CA LYS A 37 -21.41 8.32 12.77
C LYS A 37 -20.06 8.44 12.07
N LEU A 38 -19.89 9.48 11.25
CA LEU A 38 -18.64 9.72 10.52
C LEU A 38 -17.43 9.84 11.45
N GLU A 39 -17.60 10.47 12.62
CA GLU A 39 -16.54 10.63 13.62
C GLU A 39 -16.06 9.28 14.17
N ASP A 40 -16.97 8.34 14.43
CA ASP A 40 -16.64 7.01 14.93
C ASP A 40 -15.93 6.17 13.84
N TYR A 41 -16.34 6.32 12.59
CA TYR A 41 -15.64 5.73 11.44
C TYR A 41 -14.22 6.31 11.29
N LEU A 42 -14.08 7.63 11.27
CA LEU A 42 -12.77 8.30 11.10
C LEU A 42 -11.81 8.06 12.28
N SER A 43 -12.33 7.80 13.47
CA SER A 43 -11.54 7.42 14.64
C SER A 43 -11.24 5.91 14.74
N GLY A 44 -11.81 5.10 13.84
CA GLY A 44 -11.61 3.64 13.81
C GLY A 44 -12.42 2.88 14.85
N LYS A 45 -13.42 3.50 15.49
CA LYS A 45 -14.30 2.81 16.46
C LYS A 45 -15.34 1.92 15.78
N THR A 46 -15.82 2.33 14.59
CA THR A 46 -16.80 1.59 13.81
C THR A 46 -16.33 1.44 12.37
N ALA A 47 -16.77 0.36 11.71
CA ALA A 47 -16.53 0.12 10.29
C ALA A 47 -17.86 -0.22 9.60
N PRO A 48 -18.21 0.46 8.47
CA PRO A 48 -19.37 0.08 7.69
C PRO A 48 -19.14 -1.27 7.00
N VAL A 49 -20.15 -2.12 7.02
CA VAL A 49 -20.11 -3.43 6.37
C VAL A 49 -21.03 -3.42 5.15
N PHE A 50 -20.52 -3.93 4.03
CA PHE A 50 -21.26 -4.05 2.78
C PHE A 50 -21.25 -5.50 2.31
N PHE A 51 -22.40 -5.99 1.89
CA PHE A 51 -22.52 -7.28 1.25
C PHE A 51 -22.54 -7.08 -0.26
N GLY A 52 -21.68 -7.80 -0.97
CA GLY A 52 -21.58 -7.66 -2.41
C GLY A 52 -20.84 -8.80 -3.10
N SER A 53 -20.98 -8.84 -4.41
CA SER A 53 -20.27 -9.76 -5.29
C SER A 53 -19.79 -9.00 -6.52
N ALA A 54 -18.47 -8.86 -6.66
CA ALA A 54 -17.87 -8.22 -7.83
C ALA A 54 -18.14 -9.01 -9.12
N VAL A 55 -18.15 -10.34 -9.04
CA VAL A 55 -18.44 -11.21 -10.20
C VAL A 55 -19.87 -11.01 -10.71
N ASN A 56 -20.84 -10.84 -9.80
CA ASN A 56 -22.24 -10.67 -10.14
C ASN A 56 -22.65 -9.17 -10.22
N ASN A 57 -21.70 -8.26 -10.04
CA ASN A 57 -21.91 -6.82 -10.03
C ASN A 57 -23.03 -6.37 -9.07
N PHE A 58 -23.03 -6.96 -7.86
CA PHE A 58 -24.04 -6.71 -6.84
C PHE A 58 -23.39 -6.01 -5.63
N GLY A 59 -24.02 -4.95 -5.10
CA GLY A 59 -23.57 -4.21 -3.91
C GLY A 59 -22.33 -3.34 -4.09
N VAL A 60 -21.61 -3.46 -5.21
CA VAL A 60 -20.37 -2.71 -5.49
C VAL A 60 -20.63 -1.21 -5.58
N LYS A 61 -21.72 -0.82 -6.27
CA LYS A 61 -22.08 0.60 -6.42
C LYS A 61 -22.39 1.24 -5.08
N GLU A 62 -23.15 0.60 -4.24
CA GLU A 62 -23.55 1.08 -2.91
C GLU A 62 -22.32 1.28 -2.00
N MET A 63 -21.36 0.33 -2.06
CA MET A 63 -20.09 0.46 -1.34
C MET A 63 -19.29 1.65 -1.85
N LEU A 64 -19.12 1.81 -3.16
CA LEU A 64 -18.36 2.90 -3.75
C LEU A 64 -19.02 4.27 -3.51
N ASP A 65 -20.33 4.38 -3.66
CA ASP A 65 -21.07 5.62 -3.39
C ASP A 65 -20.93 6.04 -1.90
N THR A 66 -20.92 5.08 -0.99
CA THR A 66 -20.68 5.36 0.42
C THR A 66 -19.23 5.72 0.68
N PHE A 67 -18.27 4.98 0.12
CA PHE A 67 -16.83 5.25 0.24
C PHE A 67 -16.49 6.68 -0.18
N ILE A 68 -17.00 7.14 -1.33
CA ILE A 68 -16.75 8.52 -1.82
C ILE A 68 -17.24 9.58 -0.81
N ARG A 69 -18.35 9.31 -0.08
CA ARG A 69 -18.90 10.24 0.92
C ARG A 69 -18.12 10.28 2.23
N ILE A 70 -17.56 9.14 2.65
CA ILE A 70 -16.95 9.00 3.99
C ILE A 70 -15.42 8.91 3.96
N ALA A 71 -14.80 8.73 2.79
CA ALA A 71 -13.35 8.65 2.67
C ALA A 71 -12.71 9.97 3.15
N PRO A 72 -11.71 9.90 4.05
CA PRO A 72 -11.03 11.11 4.52
C PRO A 72 -10.14 11.69 3.42
N THR A 73 -9.94 13.00 3.45
CA THR A 73 -8.87 13.66 2.70
C THR A 73 -7.49 13.19 3.19
N PRO A 74 -6.42 13.42 2.43
CA PRO A 74 -5.06 13.14 2.90
C PRO A 74 -4.81 13.79 4.26
N ARG A 75 -4.22 13.01 5.19
CA ARG A 75 -3.94 13.48 6.56
C ARG A 75 -2.51 13.95 6.69
N PRO A 76 -2.20 14.84 7.64
CA PRO A 76 -0.84 15.21 7.98
C PRO A 76 0.03 13.98 8.26
N ARG A 77 1.32 14.07 7.94
CA ARG A 77 2.30 13.02 8.16
C ARG A 77 3.41 13.49 9.10
N HIS A 78 3.74 12.64 10.06
CA HIS A 78 4.81 12.90 11.01
C HIS A 78 6.17 12.69 10.36
N THR A 79 7.10 13.58 10.68
CA THR A 79 8.50 13.46 10.29
C THR A 79 9.41 13.55 11.50
N THR A 80 10.71 13.44 11.30
CA THR A 80 11.72 13.57 12.38
C THR A 80 11.80 14.97 12.96
N THR A 81 11.29 15.99 12.28
CA THR A 81 11.41 17.40 12.69
C THR A 81 10.07 18.07 12.94
N ARG A 82 9.04 17.76 12.15
CA ARG A 82 7.72 18.41 12.22
C ARG A 82 6.63 17.57 11.55
N ASP A 83 5.39 17.99 11.66
CA ASP A 83 4.29 17.43 10.88
C ASP A 83 4.19 18.14 9.52
N ILE A 84 4.03 17.35 8.47
CA ILE A 84 3.79 17.82 7.11
C ILE A 84 2.29 17.81 6.87
N LYS A 85 1.73 18.96 6.50
CA LYS A 85 0.32 19.11 6.13
C LYS A 85 0.14 18.99 4.61
N PRO A 86 -0.94 18.34 4.13
CA PRO A 86 -1.19 18.22 2.69
C PRO A 86 -1.32 19.55 1.95
N GLU A 87 -1.73 20.61 2.65
CA GLU A 87 -1.97 21.95 2.11
C GLU A 87 -0.70 22.80 1.94
N GLU A 88 0.47 22.30 2.34
CA GLU A 88 1.73 23.02 2.19
C GLU A 88 2.12 23.11 0.71
N ASP A 89 2.68 24.28 0.31
CA ASP A 89 3.02 24.57 -1.09
C ASP A 89 4.22 23.76 -1.59
N LYS A 90 5.19 23.48 -0.71
CA LYS A 90 6.40 22.75 -1.07
C LYS A 90 6.14 21.25 -1.19
N PHE A 91 6.65 20.67 -2.24
CA PHE A 91 6.56 19.23 -2.45
C PHE A 91 7.36 18.48 -1.38
N THR A 92 6.69 17.46 -0.82
CA THR A 92 7.32 16.41 -0.02
C THR A 92 6.67 15.06 -0.31
N GLY A 93 7.46 13.99 -0.24
CA GLY A 93 6.95 12.64 -0.39
C GLY A 93 7.96 11.60 0.07
N PHE A 94 7.51 10.36 0.20
CA PHE A 94 8.38 9.26 0.62
C PHE A 94 8.12 7.97 -0.16
N ILE A 95 9.16 7.16 -0.28
CA ILE A 95 9.09 5.83 -0.88
C ILE A 95 8.54 4.85 0.16
N PHE A 96 7.35 4.30 -0.08
CA PHE A 96 6.72 3.36 0.84
C PHE A 96 6.77 1.91 0.35
N LYS A 97 7.06 1.69 -0.93
CA LYS A 97 7.14 0.38 -1.54
C LYS A 97 8.13 0.39 -2.69
N ILE A 98 8.82 -0.73 -2.88
CA ILE A 98 9.64 -0.99 -4.07
C ILE A 98 9.17 -2.31 -4.66
N HIS A 99 9.10 -2.38 -5.97
CA HIS A 99 8.76 -3.58 -6.70
C HIS A 99 9.77 -3.78 -7.82
N ALA A 100 10.48 -4.91 -7.79
CA ALA A 100 11.41 -5.29 -8.85
C ALA A 100 10.78 -6.38 -9.73
N ASN A 101 11.21 -6.42 -11.00
CA ASN A 101 10.83 -7.46 -11.96
C ASN A 101 9.31 -7.61 -12.15
N LEU A 102 8.58 -6.51 -12.32
CA LEU A 102 7.17 -6.52 -12.71
C LEU A 102 6.94 -7.25 -14.05
N ASP A 103 7.90 -7.16 -14.96
CA ASP A 103 7.98 -7.96 -16.17
C ASP A 103 9.19 -8.91 -16.06
N PRO A 104 9.00 -10.25 -16.10
CA PRO A 104 10.11 -11.21 -16.07
C PRO A 104 11.14 -11.02 -17.19
N LYS A 105 10.75 -10.38 -18.30
CA LYS A 105 11.61 -10.09 -19.46
C LYS A 105 12.42 -8.81 -19.29
N HIS A 106 12.00 -7.92 -18.40
CA HIS A 106 12.65 -6.65 -18.11
C HIS A 106 13.04 -6.57 -16.66
N ARG A 107 14.27 -6.13 -16.39
CA ARG A 107 14.76 -5.92 -15.01
C ARG A 107 14.33 -4.54 -14.50
N ASP A 108 13.05 -4.27 -14.57
CA ASP A 108 12.49 -2.99 -14.14
C ASP A 108 12.30 -2.99 -12.63
N ARG A 109 12.81 -1.96 -11.98
CA ARG A 109 12.55 -1.69 -10.57
C ARG A 109 11.78 -0.38 -10.48
N ILE A 110 10.66 -0.41 -9.78
CA ILE A 110 9.80 0.75 -9.57
C ILE A 110 9.71 1.03 -8.09
N ALA A 111 10.04 2.26 -7.71
CA ALA A 111 9.82 2.80 -6.39
C ALA A 111 8.49 3.55 -6.38
N PHE A 112 7.63 3.25 -5.41
CA PHE A 112 6.33 3.91 -5.25
C PHE A 112 6.47 5.04 -4.25
N LEU A 113 6.29 6.25 -4.76
CA LEU A 113 6.31 7.49 -4.00
C LEU A 113 4.90 7.87 -3.58
N ARG A 114 4.69 8.14 -2.30
CA ARG A 114 3.49 8.80 -1.78
C ARG A 114 3.73 10.30 -1.71
N VAL A 115 2.94 11.09 -2.40
CA VAL A 115 2.96 12.56 -2.28
C VAL A 115 2.28 12.95 -0.97
N CYS A 116 2.95 13.76 -0.14
CA CYS A 116 2.46 14.19 1.17
C CYS A 116 2.05 15.66 1.22
N SER A 117 2.76 16.53 0.50
CA SER A 117 2.45 17.97 0.37
C SER A 117 2.89 18.51 -0.98
N GLY A 118 2.42 19.68 -1.32
CA GLY A 118 2.76 20.40 -2.55
C GLY A 118 2.38 19.67 -3.81
N ARG A 119 3.14 19.87 -4.87
CA ARG A 119 2.88 19.29 -6.18
C ARG A 119 4.13 18.58 -6.71
N PHE A 120 4.03 17.29 -6.97
CA PHE A 120 5.01 16.59 -7.77
C PHE A 120 4.83 16.96 -9.25
N ALA A 121 5.91 17.34 -9.93
CA ALA A 121 5.91 17.65 -11.35
C ALA A 121 7.00 16.87 -12.09
N ARG A 122 6.66 16.38 -13.28
CA ARG A 122 7.59 15.72 -14.19
C ARG A 122 8.75 16.64 -14.57
N ASN A 123 9.95 16.08 -14.72
CA ASN A 123 11.16 16.79 -15.08
C ASN A 123 11.63 17.88 -14.10
N THR A 124 11.09 17.89 -12.88
CA THR A 124 11.51 18.78 -11.79
C THR A 124 12.56 18.07 -10.93
N TYR A 125 13.49 18.84 -10.37
CA TYR A 125 14.49 18.35 -9.42
C TYR A 125 13.93 18.33 -8.02
N TYR A 126 14.16 17.22 -7.31
CA TYR A 126 13.81 17.02 -5.91
C TYR A 126 15.03 16.57 -5.13
N HIS A 127 15.21 17.09 -3.94
CA HIS A 127 16.27 16.68 -3.03
C HIS A 127 15.97 15.29 -2.45
N HIS A 128 16.87 14.35 -2.69
CA HIS A 128 16.83 13.01 -2.08
C HIS A 128 17.63 13.04 -0.79
N VAL A 129 16.94 13.12 0.35
CA VAL A 129 17.53 13.38 1.66
C VAL A 129 18.64 12.39 2.04
N ARG A 130 18.39 11.07 1.96
CA ARG A 130 19.40 10.05 2.33
C ARG A 130 20.66 10.09 1.47
N MET A 131 20.53 10.42 0.19
CA MET A 131 21.66 10.42 -0.75
C MET A 131 22.32 11.79 -0.86
N ASP A 132 21.76 12.82 -0.22
CA ASP A 132 22.18 14.21 -0.26
C ASP A 132 22.46 14.69 -1.71
N LYS A 133 21.46 14.48 -2.58
CA LYS A 133 21.55 14.87 -3.99
C LYS A 133 20.20 15.12 -4.61
N ASP A 134 20.19 15.94 -5.66
CA ASP A 134 19.01 16.19 -6.45
C ASP A 134 18.78 15.09 -7.49
N VAL A 135 17.54 14.67 -7.60
CA VAL A 135 17.06 13.67 -8.55
C VAL A 135 15.93 14.22 -9.41
N ARG A 136 15.86 13.78 -10.65
CA ARG A 136 14.83 14.20 -11.61
C ARG A 136 14.22 13.00 -12.29
N PHE A 137 12.91 13.05 -12.50
CA PHE A 137 12.15 11.96 -13.10
C PHE A 137 11.55 12.39 -14.44
N SER A 138 12.02 11.78 -15.53
CA SER A 138 11.53 12.05 -16.88
C SER A 138 10.27 11.24 -17.22
N ASN A 139 10.08 10.09 -16.63
CA ASN A 139 8.94 9.20 -16.89
C ASN A 139 8.33 8.69 -15.57
N PRO A 140 7.68 9.57 -14.78
CA PRO A 140 6.90 9.12 -13.64
C PRO A 140 5.59 8.49 -14.12
N TYR A 141 5.13 7.44 -13.45
CA TYR A 141 3.95 6.67 -13.84
C TYR A 141 2.84 6.75 -12.80
N SER A 142 1.59 6.81 -13.27
CA SER A 142 0.44 6.37 -12.52
C SER A 142 0.07 4.95 -12.93
N PHE A 143 -0.64 4.27 -12.04
CA PHE A 143 -1.11 2.90 -12.27
C PHE A 143 -2.61 2.85 -12.18
N LEU A 144 -3.26 2.51 -13.28
CA LEU A 144 -4.67 2.17 -13.32
C LEU A 144 -4.79 0.70 -13.75
N ALA A 145 -5.01 -0.18 -12.78
CA ALA A 145 -4.99 -1.63 -12.97
C ALA A 145 -3.65 -2.11 -13.59
N ARG A 146 -3.66 -2.59 -14.84
CA ARG A 146 -2.45 -3.05 -15.55
C ARG A 146 -1.81 -1.98 -16.45
N GLN A 147 -2.47 -0.85 -16.62
CA GLN A 147 -1.96 0.22 -17.46
C GLN A 147 -1.01 1.12 -16.68
N LYS A 148 0.07 1.54 -17.35
CA LYS A 148 1.06 2.49 -16.83
C LYS A 148 1.00 3.71 -17.74
N ASP A 149 0.55 4.82 -17.18
CA ASP A 149 0.50 6.09 -17.91
C ASP A 149 1.53 7.07 -17.33
N VAL A 150 2.27 7.72 -18.20
CA VAL A 150 3.18 8.79 -17.78
C VAL A 150 2.35 9.97 -17.32
N ILE A 151 2.68 10.50 -16.15
CA ILE A 151 1.97 11.64 -15.56
C ILE A 151 2.84 12.89 -15.58
N GLU A 152 2.19 14.04 -15.74
CA GLU A 152 2.86 15.34 -15.67
C GLU A 152 2.90 15.87 -14.24
N GLU A 153 1.86 15.63 -13.45
CA GLU A 153 1.70 16.15 -12.08
C GLU A 153 1.03 15.12 -11.18
N ALA A 154 1.32 15.24 -9.88
CA ALA A 154 0.62 14.51 -8.82
C ALA A 154 0.50 15.36 -7.55
N TYR A 155 -0.52 15.11 -6.75
CA TYR A 155 -0.92 15.92 -5.61
C TYR A 155 -0.94 15.10 -4.31
N PRO A 156 -1.03 15.76 -3.13
CA PRO A 156 -1.07 15.07 -1.85
C PRO A 156 -2.13 13.97 -1.83
N GLY A 157 -1.70 12.76 -1.48
CA GLY A 157 -2.53 11.58 -1.54
C GLY A 157 -2.28 10.68 -2.74
N ASP A 158 -1.72 11.20 -3.82
CA ASP A 158 -1.39 10.39 -5.01
C ASP A 158 -0.19 9.47 -4.76
N VAL A 159 -0.15 8.42 -5.56
CA VAL A 159 0.96 7.47 -5.62
C VAL A 159 1.59 7.52 -7.01
N VAL A 160 2.89 7.80 -7.04
CA VAL A 160 3.66 7.92 -8.27
C VAL A 160 4.67 6.79 -8.36
N GLY A 161 4.72 6.08 -9.49
CA GLY A 161 5.76 5.11 -9.79
C GLY A 161 6.99 5.78 -10.39
N LEU A 162 8.13 5.61 -9.75
CA LEU A 162 9.41 6.14 -10.20
C LEU A 162 10.30 4.99 -10.68
N PHE A 163 10.85 5.11 -11.89
CA PHE A 163 11.84 4.15 -12.34
C PHE A 163 13.08 4.23 -11.44
N ASP A 164 13.53 3.08 -10.95
CA ASP A 164 14.65 2.97 -10.01
C ASP A 164 15.74 2.05 -10.55
N THR A 165 16.97 2.54 -10.56
CA THR A 165 18.16 1.76 -10.93
C THR A 165 18.78 0.99 -9.77
N GLY A 166 18.12 0.94 -8.60
CA GLY A 166 18.59 0.29 -7.38
C GLY A 166 19.07 1.27 -6.31
N ASN A 167 18.75 2.54 -6.44
CA ASN A 167 19.18 3.59 -5.51
C ASN A 167 18.21 3.84 -4.36
N PHE A 168 16.89 3.65 -4.62
CA PHE A 168 15.87 3.89 -3.61
C PHE A 168 15.78 2.77 -2.58
N LYS A 169 15.44 3.18 -1.36
CA LYS A 169 15.05 2.31 -0.24
C LYS A 169 13.68 2.73 0.28
N ILE A 170 12.97 1.79 0.89
CA ILE A 170 11.73 2.11 1.60
C ILE A 170 12.07 3.09 2.73
N GLY A 171 11.28 4.17 2.85
CA GLY A 171 11.53 5.26 3.78
C GLY A 171 12.32 6.44 3.20
N ASP A 172 12.89 6.31 2.00
CA ASP A 172 13.56 7.43 1.35
C ASP A 172 12.60 8.61 1.15
N THR A 173 13.07 9.80 1.48
CA THR A 173 12.31 11.04 1.42
C THR A 173 12.81 11.91 0.26
N LEU A 174 11.85 12.47 -0.47
CA LEU A 174 12.08 13.48 -1.51
C LEU A 174 11.40 14.78 -1.10
N THR A 175 12.12 15.91 -1.23
CA THR A 175 11.64 17.24 -0.82
C THR A 175 12.06 18.33 -1.81
N GLU A 176 11.51 19.52 -1.65
CA GLU A 176 12.02 20.76 -2.24
C GLU A 176 12.98 21.49 -1.28
N GLY A 177 14.03 20.79 -0.82
CA GLY A 177 15.16 21.39 -0.10
C GLY A 177 15.06 21.37 1.42
N GLU A 178 14.19 20.56 2.02
CA GLU A 178 14.16 20.31 3.47
C GLU A 178 14.76 18.94 3.79
N ASP A 179 15.49 18.84 4.90
CA ASP A 179 16.11 17.61 5.38
C ASP A 179 15.35 17.04 6.58
N PHE A 180 14.56 16.01 6.33
CA PHE A 180 13.88 15.21 7.35
C PHE A 180 13.53 13.83 6.79
N TYR A 181 13.08 12.92 7.67
CA TYR A 181 12.57 11.60 7.28
C TYR A 181 11.13 11.46 7.77
N PHE A 182 10.27 10.88 6.92
CA PHE A 182 8.95 10.47 7.35
C PHE A 182 9.02 9.32 8.34
N THR A 183 8.19 9.37 9.38
CA THR A 183 8.10 8.35 10.42
C THR A 183 6.82 7.54 10.30
N GLY A 184 6.72 6.44 11.07
CA GLY A 184 5.52 5.59 11.07
C GLY A 184 5.34 4.73 9.81
N ILE A 185 6.39 4.55 9.00
CA ILE A 185 6.37 3.60 7.90
C ILE A 185 6.44 2.20 8.52
N PRO A 186 5.43 1.32 8.26
CA PRO A 186 5.42 0.01 8.89
C PRO A 186 6.67 -0.82 8.51
N SER A 187 7.36 -1.30 9.53
CA SER A 187 8.43 -2.28 9.38
C SER A 187 8.15 -3.44 10.32
N PHE A 188 8.07 -4.63 9.79
CA PHE A 188 7.75 -5.82 10.57
C PHE A 188 9.04 -6.57 10.93
N SER A 189 9.19 -6.91 12.21
CA SER A 189 10.24 -7.81 12.63
C SER A 189 9.93 -9.24 12.17
N PRO A 190 10.91 -9.97 11.64
CA PRO A 190 10.72 -11.36 11.27
C PRO A 190 10.39 -12.23 12.48
N GLU A 191 9.49 -13.18 12.28
CA GLU A 191 9.13 -14.20 13.27
C GLU A 191 9.74 -15.58 12.95
N ILE A 192 9.99 -15.85 11.66
CA ILE A 192 10.51 -17.12 11.16
C ILE A 192 11.81 -16.87 10.42
N PHE A 193 12.81 -17.72 10.69
CA PHE A 193 14.13 -17.62 10.09
C PHE A 193 14.52 -18.93 9.39
N LYS A 194 15.02 -18.84 8.15
CA LYS A 194 15.53 -20.00 7.39
C LYS A 194 16.91 -19.72 6.81
N GLU A 195 17.79 -20.73 6.86
CA GLU A 195 19.09 -20.68 6.22
C GLU A 195 18.95 -20.79 4.69
N VAL A 196 19.68 -19.96 3.97
CA VAL A 196 19.75 -20.01 2.50
C VAL A 196 20.91 -20.91 2.08
N ILE A 197 20.58 -22.00 1.41
CA ILE A 197 21.57 -22.94 0.87
C ILE A 197 21.61 -22.81 -0.64
N ASN A 198 22.77 -22.41 -1.17
CA ASN A 198 22.98 -22.37 -2.61
C ASN A 198 23.23 -23.80 -3.16
N LYS A 199 22.29 -24.30 -3.96
CA LYS A 199 22.39 -25.63 -4.59
C LYS A 199 23.27 -25.62 -5.85
N ASP A 200 23.47 -24.45 -6.47
CA ASP A 200 24.25 -24.29 -7.70
C ASP A 200 25.36 -23.23 -7.51
N PRO A 201 26.61 -23.65 -7.27
CA PRO A 201 27.72 -22.73 -7.06
C PRO A 201 27.93 -21.72 -8.22
N MET A 202 27.56 -22.09 -9.44
CA MET A 202 27.70 -21.22 -10.61
C MET A 202 26.75 -20.01 -10.55
N LYS A 203 25.65 -20.11 -9.81
CA LYS A 203 24.64 -19.06 -9.66
C LYS A 203 24.80 -18.21 -8.38
N THR A 204 25.90 -18.30 -7.67
CA THR A 204 26.12 -17.59 -6.40
C THR A 204 25.87 -16.09 -6.52
N LYS A 205 26.39 -15.42 -7.54
CA LYS A 205 26.19 -13.99 -7.76
C LYS A 205 24.72 -13.64 -8.05
N GLN A 206 24.02 -14.52 -8.75
CA GLN A 206 22.58 -14.32 -9.06
C GLN A 206 21.75 -14.43 -7.79
N LEU A 207 22.04 -15.45 -6.96
CA LEU A 207 21.38 -15.66 -5.66
C LEU A 207 21.60 -14.46 -4.73
N GLU A 208 22.84 -14.00 -4.58
CA GLU A 208 23.14 -12.82 -3.74
C GLU A 208 22.38 -11.58 -4.22
N LYS A 209 22.37 -11.33 -5.52
CA LYS A 209 21.61 -10.21 -6.09
C LYS A 209 20.12 -10.35 -5.83
N GLY A 210 19.53 -11.53 -6.02
CA GLY A 210 18.13 -11.80 -5.74
C GLY A 210 17.76 -11.58 -4.27
N LEU A 211 18.60 -12.05 -3.36
CA LEU A 211 18.43 -11.86 -1.91
C LEU A 211 18.43 -10.37 -1.53
N LEU A 212 19.38 -9.60 -2.06
CA LEU A 212 19.44 -8.15 -1.82
C LEU A 212 18.19 -7.43 -2.38
N GLN A 213 17.74 -7.80 -3.57
CA GLN A 213 16.53 -7.22 -4.16
C GLN A 213 15.27 -7.48 -3.29
N LEU A 214 15.10 -8.70 -2.80
CA LEU A 214 13.98 -9.06 -1.92
C LEU A 214 14.01 -8.29 -0.60
N THR A 215 15.21 -8.04 -0.07
CA THR A 215 15.41 -7.22 1.13
C THR A 215 15.05 -5.75 0.87
N ASP A 216 15.51 -5.20 -0.23
CA ASP A 216 15.20 -3.81 -0.62
C ASP A 216 13.71 -3.58 -0.87
N GLU A 217 13.00 -4.61 -1.34
CA GLU A 217 11.55 -4.59 -1.52
C GLU A 217 10.78 -4.74 -0.19
N GLY A 218 11.47 -5.02 0.91
CA GLY A 218 10.85 -5.27 2.22
C GLY A 218 10.10 -6.60 2.32
N VAL A 219 10.31 -7.53 1.38
CA VAL A 219 9.68 -8.87 1.41
C VAL A 219 10.31 -9.75 2.48
N ALA A 220 11.61 -9.59 2.72
CA ALA A 220 12.36 -10.33 3.72
C ALA A 220 13.48 -9.49 4.33
N GLN A 221 14.00 -9.90 5.47
CA GLN A 221 15.22 -9.37 6.04
C GLN A 221 16.35 -10.38 5.86
N LEU A 222 17.52 -9.92 5.37
CA LEU A 222 18.70 -10.75 5.15
C LEU A 222 19.71 -10.56 6.28
N TYR A 223 20.10 -11.66 6.88
CA TYR A 223 21.11 -11.72 7.93
C TYR A 223 22.32 -12.54 7.46
N THR A 224 23.47 -12.20 7.97
CA THR A 224 24.69 -13.01 7.83
C THR A 224 25.12 -13.47 9.21
N GLN A 225 25.39 -14.76 9.38
CA GLN A 225 25.84 -15.31 10.65
C GLN A 225 27.15 -14.66 11.07
N PHE A 226 27.22 -14.23 12.32
CA PHE A 226 28.46 -13.68 12.88
C PHE A 226 29.58 -14.77 12.89
N GLY A 227 30.77 -14.45 12.37
CA GLY A 227 31.88 -15.40 12.28
C GLY A 227 31.73 -16.47 11.20
N GLY A 228 30.73 -16.36 10.29
CA GLY A 228 30.53 -17.31 9.18
C GLY A 228 29.92 -16.61 7.97
N ASN A 229 29.78 -17.36 6.85
CA ASN A 229 29.21 -16.86 5.61
C ASN A 229 27.75 -17.33 5.38
N LYS A 230 27.13 -17.94 6.38
CA LYS A 230 25.76 -18.42 6.25
C LYS A 230 24.80 -17.25 6.11
N LYS A 231 23.95 -17.31 5.09
CA LYS A 231 22.89 -16.35 4.85
C LYS A 231 21.60 -16.88 5.46
N ILE A 232 20.90 -16.02 6.21
CA ILE A 232 19.64 -16.34 6.87
C ILE A 232 18.63 -15.33 6.40
N ILE A 233 17.46 -15.79 5.97
CA ILE A 233 16.30 -14.94 5.64
C ILE A 233 15.31 -14.99 6.80
N GLY A 234 14.88 -13.81 7.24
CA GLY A 234 13.78 -13.64 8.18
C GLY A 234 12.54 -13.12 7.51
N CYS A 235 11.40 -13.73 7.78
CA CYS A 235 10.07 -13.37 7.28
C CYS A 235 9.04 -13.37 8.41
N VAL A 236 7.90 -12.72 8.18
CA VAL A 236 6.78 -12.71 9.13
C VAL A 236 5.98 -14.01 9.08
N GLY A 237 5.86 -14.61 7.89
CA GLY A 237 5.04 -15.80 7.69
C GLY A 237 5.64 -16.82 6.73
N GLU A 238 5.17 -18.07 6.84
CA GLU A 238 5.66 -19.22 6.06
C GLU A 238 5.46 -19.04 4.55
N LEU A 239 4.32 -18.52 4.12
CA LEU A 239 4.02 -18.29 2.69
C LEU A 239 5.02 -17.33 2.00
N GLN A 240 5.64 -16.43 2.75
CA GLN A 240 6.67 -15.55 2.19
C GLN A 240 7.88 -16.33 1.71
N PHE A 241 8.27 -17.42 2.39
CA PHE A 241 9.37 -18.27 1.93
C PHE A 241 9.08 -18.98 0.61
N GLU A 242 7.85 -19.40 0.37
CA GLU A 242 7.45 -20.00 -0.91
C GLU A 242 7.58 -18.99 -2.06
N VAL A 243 7.11 -17.75 -1.84
CA VAL A 243 7.27 -16.65 -2.80
C VAL A 243 8.75 -16.33 -3.05
N ILE A 244 9.56 -16.27 -2.00
CA ILE A 244 11.00 -16.02 -2.10
C ILE A 244 11.69 -17.13 -2.88
N GLN A 245 11.39 -18.39 -2.58
CA GLN A 245 11.96 -19.54 -3.28
C GLN A 245 11.59 -19.55 -4.76
N TYR A 246 10.37 -19.16 -5.10
CA TYR A 246 9.94 -19.06 -6.50
C TYR A 246 10.65 -17.95 -7.27
N ARG A 247 11.03 -16.86 -6.59
CA ARG A 247 11.65 -15.65 -7.20
C ARG A 247 13.18 -15.73 -7.29
N LEU A 248 13.83 -16.62 -6.56
CA LEU A 248 15.29 -16.82 -6.55
C LEU A 248 15.73 -17.84 -7.61
#